data_5ece6c60b3931e5da3d8308b2c83584a
#
_entry.id   5ece6c60b3931e5da3d8308b2c83584a
#
_cell.length_a   1.000
_cell.length_b   1.000
_cell.length_c   1.000
_cell.angle_alpha   90.00
_cell.angle_beta   90.00
_cell.angle_gamma   90.00
#
_symmetry.space_group_name_H-M   'P 1'
#
loop_
_entity.id
_entity.type
_entity.pdbx_description
1 polymer ?
#
loop_
_entity_poly.entity_id
_entity_poly.type
_entity_poly.pdbx_seq_one_letter_code
_entity_poly.pdbx_strand_id
1 'polypeptide(L)'
;MKPYLMIHDIRKEYFDLNLDQYRLTFDDGLYSQYYYFPLLKKHPAELTFFITTSFIKPGRARGQYAGEYRPYLKTKKYAYRTFIENRFDHFMTLAEIQELAAQPNVRIGVHSHLHDVILTRTHASKRKPLSPWKLERFENRPEIVTENWSIRSRLAFQGYDYKNDRLTRRSEAEWEDYIKYDTQLCVSWMEDNLGFTTDLYCFPFNEHNEKLISILRTFGFKQFFAARPGKSSEVNGRIDVDNLVD
;
A
#
# COMPACT_ATOMS: atom_id res chain seq x y z
N MET A 1 -14.15 7.74 19.22
CA MET A 1 -13.73 6.58 18.38
C MET A 1 -12.21 6.46 18.47
N LYS A 2 -11.63 5.26 18.64
CA LYS A 2 -10.18 5.09 18.68
C LYS A 2 -9.57 5.49 17.33
N PRO A 3 -8.40 6.20 17.31
CA PRO A 3 -7.71 6.56 16.06
C PRO A 3 -7.18 5.32 15.35
N TYR A 4 -7.01 5.43 14.03
CA TYR A 4 -6.37 4.38 13.24
C TYR A 4 -4.85 4.52 13.29
N LEU A 5 -4.15 3.40 13.43
CA LEU A 5 -2.70 3.29 13.35
C LEU A 5 -2.31 2.60 12.03
N MET A 6 -1.39 3.20 11.30
CA MET A 6 -0.85 2.65 10.05
C MET A 6 0.47 1.93 10.31
N ILE A 7 0.54 0.67 9.92
CA ILE A 7 1.69 -0.22 10.14
C ILE A 7 2.07 -0.86 8.80
N HIS A 8 3.35 -0.83 8.44
CA HIS A 8 3.90 -1.58 7.31
C HIS A 8 4.61 -2.84 7.80
N ASP A 9 5.95 -2.87 7.79
CA ASP A 9 6.68 -3.97 8.41
C ASP A 9 6.67 -3.84 9.93
N ILE A 10 6.49 -4.95 10.64
CA ILE A 10 6.37 -4.93 12.10
C ILE A 10 7.75 -5.10 12.72
N ARG A 11 8.12 -4.20 13.63
CA ARG A 11 9.29 -4.33 14.47
C ARG A 11 8.93 -4.59 15.92
N LYS A 12 9.91 -5.13 16.66
CA LYS A 12 9.78 -5.55 18.07
C LYS A 12 9.21 -4.43 18.95
N GLU A 13 9.71 -3.22 18.77
CA GLU A 13 9.42 -2.03 19.57
C GLU A 13 7.94 -1.63 19.53
N TYR A 14 7.19 -2.05 18.49
CA TYR A 14 5.76 -1.77 18.44
C TYR A 14 4.97 -2.51 19.52
N PHE A 15 5.46 -3.65 20.00
CA PHE A 15 4.83 -4.40 21.07
C PHE A 15 5.07 -3.78 22.47
N ASP A 16 5.94 -2.79 22.59
CA ASP A 16 6.11 -2.00 23.80
C ASP A 16 5.10 -0.84 23.89
N LEU A 17 4.38 -0.55 22.78
CA LEU A 17 3.33 0.45 22.72
C LEU A 17 2.01 -0.11 23.28
N ASN A 18 1.18 0.76 23.86
CA ASN A 18 -0.19 0.42 24.20
C ASN A 18 -1.07 0.43 22.93
N LEU A 19 -0.97 -0.63 22.13
CA LEU A 19 -1.69 -0.77 20.86
C LEU A 19 -3.22 -0.80 21.05
N ASP A 20 -3.71 -1.19 22.23
CA ASP A 20 -5.16 -1.27 22.53
C ASP A 20 -5.89 0.08 22.43
N GLN A 21 -5.15 1.18 22.44
CA GLN A 21 -5.73 2.52 22.24
C GLN A 21 -6.09 2.83 20.79
N TYR A 22 -5.67 2.00 19.82
CA TYR A 22 -5.79 2.22 18.40
C TYR A 22 -6.65 1.17 17.71
N ARG A 23 -7.06 1.45 16.48
CA ARG A 23 -7.54 0.50 15.48
C ARG A 23 -6.38 0.23 14.54
N LEU A 24 -5.91 -1.00 14.47
CA LEU A 24 -4.71 -1.34 13.73
C LEU A 24 -5.03 -1.58 12.24
N THR A 25 -4.26 -0.91 11.38
CA THR A 25 -4.31 -1.12 9.94
C THR A 25 -2.91 -1.43 9.42
N PHE A 26 -2.82 -2.43 8.55
CA PHE A 26 -1.56 -2.96 8.02
C PHE A 26 -1.54 -2.79 6.52
N ASP A 27 -0.51 -2.15 5.97
CA ASP A 27 -0.41 -1.87 4.54
C ASP A 27 0.53 -2.85 3.82
N ASP A 28 0.39 -2.93 2.49
CA ASP A 28 1.20 -3.68 1.53
C ASP A 28 1.04 -5.22 1.56
N GLY A 29 0.62 -5.83 2.67
CA GLY A 29 0.54 -7.28 2.80
C GLY A 29 1.89 -7.95 3.10
N LEU A 30 2.73 -7.33 3.95
CA LEU A 30 4.06 -7.85 4.32
C LEU A 30 3.95 -9.09 5.21
N TYR A 31 4.90 -10.03 5.04
CA TYR A 31 4.93 -11.29 5.79
C TYR A 31 5.03 -11.09 7.30
N SER A 32 5.68 -10.04 7.79
CA SER A 32 5.75 -9.76 9.23
C SER A 32 4.36 -9.62 9.86
N GLN A 33 3.37 -9.14 9.10
CA GLN A 33 1.99 -8.98 9.56
C GLN A 33 1.34 -10.34 9.87
N TYR A 34 1.58 -11.36 9.04
CA TYR A 34 1.18 -12.74 9.33
C TYR A 34 2.07 -13.38 10.39
N TYR A 35 3.38 -13.15 10.33
CA TYR A 35 4.34 -13.72 11.28
C TYR A 35 4.00 -13.36 12.73
N TYR A 36 3.72 -12.07 12.99
CA TYR A 36 3.38 -11.58 14.33
C TYR A 36 1.90 -11.66 14.68
N PHE A 37 1.07 -12.23 13.82
CA PHE A 37 -0.37 -12.35 14.08
C PHE A 37 -0.71 -13.05 15.42
N PRO A 38 0.01 -14.07 15.93
CA PRO A 38 -0.24 -14.63 17.25
C PRO A 38 -0.21 -13.62 18.40
N LEU A 39 0.61 -12.54 18.27
CA LEU A 39 0.67 -11.46 19.26
C LEU A 39 -0.49 -10.45 19.08
N LEU A 40 -0.97 -10.29 17.85
CA LEU A 40 -1.99 -9.32 17.48
C LEU A 40 -3.43 -9.85 17.59
N LYS A 41 -3.64 -11.16 17.48
CA LYS A 41 -4.97 -11.78 17.39
C LYS A 41 -5.86 -11.54 18.61
N LYS A 42 -5.30 -11.16 19.76
CA LYS A 42 -6.03 -10.82 20.98
C LYS A 42 -6.39 -9.34 21.09
N HIS A 43 -6.02 -8.55 20.08
CA HIS A 43 -6.32 -7.12 20.05
C HIS A 43 -7.84 -6.89 20.17
N PRO A 44 -8.32 -5.94 21.03
CA PRO A 44 -9.74 -5.79 21.32
C PRO A 44 -10.56 -5.18 20.17
N ALA A 45 -9.88 -4.57 19.18
CA ALA A 45 -10.52 -4.05 17.97
C ALA A 45 -10.22 -4.94 16.77
N GLU A 46 -11.03 -4.82 15.73
CA GLU A 46 -10.82 -5.46 14.43
C GLU A 46 -9.47 -5.04 13.82
N LEU A 47 -8.76 -5.99 13.24
CA LEU A 47 -7.50 -5.80 12.52
C LEU A 47 -7.79 -5.71 11.02
N THR A 48 -7.29 -4.67 10.36
CA THR A 48 -7.53 -4.47 8.92
C THR A 48 -6.21 -4.59 8.15
N PHE A 49 -6.15 -5.52 7.19
CA PHE A 49 -4.98 -5.73 6.33
C PHE A 49 -5.29 -5.25 4.92
N PHE A 50 -4.59 -4.22 4.48
CA PHE A 50 -4.67 -3.68 3.12
C PHE A 50 -3.57 -4.30 2.26
N ILE A 51 -3.96 -5.16 1.32
CA ILE A 51 -3.02 -5.91 0.50
C ILE A 51 -2.86 -5.30 -0.89
N THR A 52 -1.61 -5.25 -1.38
CA THR A 52 -1.32 -5.00 -2.78
C THR A 52 -1.42 -6.32 -3.53
N THR A 53 -2.52 -6.51 -4.25
CA THR A 53 -2.93 -7.85 -4.70
C THR A 53 -1.94 -8.51 -5.66
N SER A 54 -1.21 -7.77 -6.49
CA SER A 54 -0.18 -8.36 -7.37
C SER A 54 1.08 -8.81 -6.63
N PHE A 55 1.30 -8.36 -5.39
CA PHE A 55 2.46 -8.74 -4.60
C PHE A 55 2.27 -10.09 -3.91
N ILE A 56 1.01 -10.49 -3.72
CA ILE A 56 0.66 -11.78 -3.12
C ILE A 56 0.85 -12.89 -4.15
N LYS A 57 1.71 -13.85 -3.82
CA LYS A 57 2.03 -14.97 -4.71
C LYS A 57 1.48 -16.27 -4.13
N PRO A 58 1.18 -17.27 -4.98
CA PRO A 58 0.91 -18.62 -4.52
C PRO A 58 2.05 -19.14 -3.64
N GLY A 59 1.72 -19.88 -2.59
CA GLY A 59 2.73 -20.43 -1.68
C GLY A 59 2.07 -21.04 -0.45
N ARG A 60 2.83 -21.87 0.29
CA ARG A 60 2.39 -22.41 1.59
C ARG A 60 2.45 -21.32 2.64
N ALA A 61 1.62 -21.43 3.67
CA ALA A 61 1.76 -20.62 4.88
C ALA A 61 3.10 -20.96 5.56
N ARG A 62 3.82 -19.89 5.93
CA ARG A 62 5.11 -19.97 6.61
C ARG A 62 4.90 -19.94 8.13
N GLY A 63 5.97 -20.17 8.89
CA GLY A 63 5.91 -20.14 10.33
C GLY A 63 5.48 -18.78 10.90
N GLN A 64 4.78 -18.82 12.03
CA GLN A 64 4.42 -17.66 12.82
C GLN A 64 5.34 -17.48 14.03
N TYR A 65 5.22 -16.36 14.73
CA TYR A 65 6.01 -16.02 15.90
C TYR A 65 5.94 -17.11 16.99
N ALA A 66 7.11 -17.61 17.37
CA ALA A 66 7.32 -18.62 18.41
C ALA A 66 8.41 -18.20 19.44
N GLY A 67 8.57 -16.88 19.64
CA GLY A 67 9.54 -16.34 20.60
C GLY A 67 10.71 -15.59 19.96
N GLU A 68 10.93 -15.72 18.64
CA GLU A 68 12.03 -15.05 17.94
C GLU A 68 11.53 -13.84 17.15
N TYR A 69 12.19 -12.69 17.33
CA TYR A 69 11.89 -11.49 16.57
C TYR A 69 12.62 -11.48 15.22
N ARG A 70 11.87 -11.16 14.16
CA ARG A 70 12.44 -11.03 12.81
C ARG A 70 13.14 -9.67 12.63
N PRO A 71 14.19 -9.61 11.79
CA PRO A 71 14.79 -8.33 11.40
C PRO A 71 13.77 -7.44 10.70
N TYR A 72 13.70 -6.18 11.12
CA TYR A 72 12.87 -5.15 10.49
C TYR A 72 13.32 -4.84 9.06
N LEU A 73 12.38 -4.81 8.13
CA LEU A 73 12.64 -4.52 6.73
C LEU A 73 12.15 -3.10 6.38
N LYS A 74 13.06 -2.14 6.38
CA LYS A 74 12.74 -0.73 6.05
C LYS A 74 12.04 -0.61 4.70
N THR A 75 11.03 0.28 4.61
CA THR A 75 10.22 0.53 3.41
C THR A 75 11.05 0.73 2.13
N LYS A 76 12.13 1.52 2.18
CA LYS A 76 13.01 1.72 1.02
C LYS A 76 13.66 0.43 0.52
N LYS A 77 13.94 -0.52 1.43
CA LYS A 77 14.62 -1.78 1.11
C LYS A 77 13.65 -2.77 0.45
N TYR A 78 12.44 -2.94 1.00
CA TYR A 78 11.48 -3.82 0.34
C TYR A 78 10.95 -3.23 -0.97
N ALA A 79 10.77 -1.90 -1.06
CA ALA A 79 10.42 -1.25 -2.32
C ALA A 79 11.48 -1.52 -3.42
N TYR A 80 12.78 -1.42 -3.08
CA TYR A 80 13.84 -1.77 -4.01
C TYR A 80 13.76 -3.23 -4.47
N ARG A 81 13.62 -4.16 -3.51
CA ARG A 81 13.47 -5.59 -3.82
C ARG A 81 12.28 -5.87 -4.73
N THR A 82 11.15 -5.22 -4.47
CA THR A 82 9.91 -5.43 -5.23
C THR A 82 9.99 -4.84 -6.63
N PHE A 83 10.33 -3.57 -6.74
CA PHE A 83 10.21 -2.82 -8.00
C PHE A 83 11.42 -2.96 -8.92
N ILE A 84 12.60 -3.30 -8.37
CA ILE A 84 13.85 -3.41 -9.13
C ILE A 84 14.31 -4.86 -9.25
N GLU A 85 14.34 -5.60 -8.12
CA GLU A 85 14.79 -7.00 -8.13
C GLU A 85 13.67 -8.00 -8.46
N ASN A 86 12.42 -7.54 -8.61
CA ASN A 86 11.23 -8.38 -8.84
C ASN A 86 11.08 -9.51 -7.82
N ARG A 87 11.36 -9.21 -6.54
CA ARG A 87 11.31 -10.15 -5.42
C ARG A 87 10.11 -9.87 -4.54
N PHE A 88 9.36 -10.93 -4.23
CA PHE A 88 8.10 -10.87 -3.46
C PHE A 88 8.13 -11.74 -2.20
N ASP A 89 9.26 -12.34 -1.84
CA ASP A 89 9.44 -13.23 -0.70
C ASP A 89 9.17 -12.59 0.68
N HIS A 90 9.17 -11.27 0.73
CA HIS A 90 8.86 -10.50 1.93
C HIS A 90 7.38 -10.13 2.08
N PHE A 91 6.54 -10.42 1.10
CA PHE A 91 5.08 -10.32 1.23
C PHE A 91 4.48 -11.64 1.70
N MET A 92 3.23 -11.57 2.15
CA MET A 92 2.45 -12.76 2.47
C MET A 92 2.20 -13.62 1.23
N THR A 93 2.08 -14.92 1.43
CA THR A 93 1.56 -15.83 0.40
C THR A 93 0.05 -15.81 0.40
N LEU A 94 -0.57 -16.34 -0.67
CA LEU A 94 -2.02 -16.48 -0.72
C LEU A 94 -2.57 -17.31 0.44
N ALA A 95 -1.92 -18.41 0.81
CA ALA A 95 -2.34 -19.23 1.94
C ALA A 95 -2.35 -18.45 3.27
N GLU A 96 -1.35 -17.60 3.50
CA GLU A 96 -1.28 -16.74 4.68
C GLU A 96 -2.41 -15.71 4.74
N ILE A 97 -2.76 -15.11 3.59
CA ILE A 97 -3.90 -14.19 3.49
C ILE A 97 -5.22 -14.94 3.76
N GLN A 98 -5.38 -16.14 3.22
CA GLN A 98 -6.58 -16.97 3.44
C GLN A 98 -6.73 -17.35 4.91
N GLU A 99 -5.65 -17.71 5.59
CA GLU A 99 -5.66 -17.99 7.03
C GLU A 99 -6.02 -16.75 7.86
N LEU A 100 -5.53 -15.55 7.49
CA LEU A 100 -5.92 -14.30 8.14
C LEU A 100 -7.39 -13.98 7.88
N ALA A 101 -7.86 -14.10 6.64
CA ALA A 101 -9.24 -13.81 6.25
C ALA A 101 -10.27 -14.71 6.95
N ALA A 102 -9.86 -15.92 7.37
CA ALA A 102 -10.70 -16.84 8.13
C ALA A 102 -10.85 -16.44 9.61
N GLN A 103 -10.10 -15.46 10.12
CA GLN A 103 -10.18 -15.04 11.52
C GLN A 103 -11.36 -14.07 11.75
N PRO A 104 -12.13 -14.23 12.82
CA PRO A 104 -13.38 -13.45 13.03
C PRO A 104 -13.13 -11.96 13.29
N ASN A 105 -11.94 -11.57 13.74
CA ASN A 105 -11.57 -10.19 14.03
C ASN A 105 -10.67 -9.57 12.96
N VAL A 106 -10.60 -10.18 11.76
CA VAL A 106 -9.77 -9.70 10.66
C VAL A 106 -10.63 -9.25 9.49
N ARG A 107 -10.26 -8.13 8.90
CA ARG A 107 -10.76 -7.67 7.60
C ARG A 107 -9.62 -7.54 6.60
N ILE A 108 -9.87 -7.96 5.37
CA ILE A 108 -8.96 -7.75 4.26
C ILE A 108 -9.51 -6.60 3.42
N GLY A 109 -8.68 -5.60 3.20
CA GLY A 109 -8.93 -4.47 2.30
C GLY A 109 -7.92 -4.46 1.15
N VAL A 110 -8.09 -3.55 0.21
CA VAL A 110 -7.25 -3.41 -0.98
C VAL A 110 -6.31 -2.21 -0.85
N HIS A 111 -5.05 -2.39 -1.31
CA HIS A 111 -4.02 -1.35 -1.43
C HIS A 111 -3.52 -1.22 -2.89
N SER A 112 -4.44 -1.15 -3.84
CA SER A 112 -4.26 -1.28 -5.30
C SER A 112 -3.79 -2.67 -5.76
N HIS A 113 -3.75 -2.87 -7.08
CA HIS A 113 -3.17 -4.08 -7.67
C HIS A 113 -1.66 -3.92 -7.86
N LEU A 114 -1.23 -2.87 -8.52
CA LEU A 114 0.16 -2.70 -8.97
C LEU A 114 1.02 -1.85 -8.03
N HIS A 115 0.44 -1.02 -7.18
CA HIS A 115 1.14 -0.04 -6.33
C HIS A 115 2.15 0.80 -7.12
N ASP A 116 1.79 1.19 -8.36
CA ASP A 116 2.71 1.76 -9.33
C ASP A 116 2.86 3.29 -9.17
N VAL A 117 3.91 3.81 -9.77
CA VAL A 117 4.32 5.21 -9.68
C VAL A 117 4.33 5.88 -11.04
N ILE A 118 4.19 7.21 -11.03
CA ILE A 118 4.22 8.06 -12.22
C ILE A 118 5.03 9.33 -11.96
N LEU A 119 5.63 9.88 -13.01
CA LEU A 119 6.31 11.17 -12.97
C LEU A 119 5.31 12.32 -12.94
N THR A 120 5.54 13.29 -12.07
CA THR A 120 4.79 14.54 -12.03
C THR A 120 5.75 15.73 -11.97
N ARG A 121 5.39 16.84 -12.58
CA ARG A 121 6.15 18.09 -12.41
C ARG A 121 6.04 18.59 -10.97
N THR A 122 7.12 19.10 -10.44
CA THR A 122 7.17 19.73 -9.11
C THR A 122 7.84 21.08 -9.20
N HIS A 123 7.56 21.95 -8.22
CA HIS A 123 8.26 23.22 -8.14
C HIS A 123 9.69 23.02 -7.61
N ALA A 124 10.66 23.77 -8.13
CA ALA A 124 12.08 23.62 -7.73
C ALA A 124 12.28 23.68 -6.20
N SER A 125 11.57 24.58 -5.52
CA SER A 125 11.62 24.74 -4.05
C SER A 125 11.04 23.54 -3.27
N LYS A 126 10.30 22.65 -3.94
CA LYS A 126 9.67 21.47 -3.32
C LYS A 126 10.34 20.16 -3.75
N ARG A 127 11.40 20.26 -4.57
CA ARG A 127 12.13 19.09 -5.03
C ARG A 127 12.81 18.38 -3.86
N LYS A 128 12.56 17.07 -3.74
CA LYS A 128 13.26 16.19 -2.80
C LYS A 128 14.10 15.20 -3.60
N PRO A 129 15.27 14.79 -3.10
CA PRO A 129 16.05 13.72 -3.70
C PRO A 129 15.19 12.47 -3.86
N LEU A 130 15.24 11.87 -5.04
CA LEU A 130 14.54 10.61 -5.28
C LEU A 130 15.33 9.46 -4.66
N SER A 131 14.62 8.49 -4.10
CA SER A 131 15.26 7.28 -3.60
C SER A 131 15.80 6.42 -4.76
N PRO A 132 16.87 5.62 -4.56
CA PRO A 132 17.49 4.82 -5.62
C PRO A 132 16.48 4.00 -6.42
N TRP A 133 15.56 3.27 -5.77
CA TRP A 133 14.59 2.46 -6.47
C TRP A 133 13.67 3.27 -7.40
N LYS A 134 13.37 4.52 -7.02
CA LYS A 134 12.56 5.43 -7.85
C LYS A 134 13.31 5.89 -9.09
N LEU A 135 14.61 6.15 -8.98
CA LEU A 135 15.45 6.51 -10.13
C LEU A 135 15.60 5.31 -11.08
N GLU A 136 15.92 4.12 -10.56
CA GLU A 136 16.08 2.92 -11.35
C GLU A 136 14.78 2.48 -12.03
N ARG A 137 13.62 2.67 -11.39
CA ARG A 137 12.29 2.42 -11.99
C ARG A 137 12.09 3.20 -13.29
N PHE A 138 12.77 4.34 -13.44
CA PHE A 138 12.79 5.17 -14.64
C PHE A 138 14.16 5.17 -15.32
N GLU A 139 14.92 4.07 -15.24
CA GLU A 139 16.18 3.82 -15.95
C GLU A 139 17.26 4.88 -15.69
N ASN A 140 17.24 5.54 -14.52
CA ASN A 140 18.18 6.63 -14.16
C ASN A 140 18.29 7.73 -15.23
N ARG A 141 17.24 7.99 -15.98
CA ARG A 141 17.27 8.96 -17.10
C ARG A 141 17.72 10.34 -16.61
N PRO A 142 18.67 11.00 -17.31
CA PRO A 142 19.29 12.26 -16.86
C PRO A 142 18.29 13.37 -16.58
N GLU A 143 17.26 13.51 -17.42
CA GLU A 143 16.23 14.55 -17.28
C GLU A 143 15.41 14.40 -15.99
N ILE A 144 15.26 13.17 -15.45
CA ILE A 144 14.57 12.94 -14.17
C ILE A 144 15.46 13.37 -13.01
N VAL A 145 16.77 13.20 -13.16
CA VAL A 145 17.75 13.60 -12.13
C VAL A 145 17.95 15.11 -12.12
N THR A 146 17.98 15.76 -13.28
CA THR A 146 18.36 17.18 -13.44
C THR A 146 17.17 18.12 -13.38
N GLU A 147 15.99 17.70 -13.81
CA GLU A 147 14.80 18.52 -13.86
C GLU A 147 13.92 18.40 -12.60
N ASN A 148 12.90 19.23 -12.53
CA ASN A 148 11.97 19.28 -11.38
C ASN A 148 10.88 18.23 -11.46
N TRP A 149 11.26 16.97 -11.28
CA TRP A 149 10.33 15.84 -11.22
C TRP A 149 10.11 15.34 -9.79
N SER A 150 8.91 14.85 -9.56
CA SER A 150 8.50 14.08 -8.39
C SER A 150 7.88 12.77 -8.85
N ILE A 151 8.02 11.72 -8.06
CA ILE A 151 7.43 10.41 -8.34
C ILE A 151 6.31 10.19 -7.34
N ARG A 152 5.09 10.03 -7.85
CA ARG A 152 3.84 10.00 -7.12
C ARG A 152 3.01 8.76 -7.48
N SER A 153 1.92 8.53 -6.75
CA SER A 153 0.97 7.45 -7.06
C SER A 153 0.43 7.59 -8.49
N ARG A 154 0.55 6.52 -9.28
CA ARG A 154 0.02 6.46 -10.65
C ARG A 154 -1.51 6.54 -10.70
N LEU A 155 -2.18 6.15 -9.61
CA LEU A 155 -3.64 6.25 -9.47
C LEU A 155 -4.08 7.66 -9.14
N ALA A 156 -3.37 8.37 -8.24
CA ALA A 156 -3.78 9.68 -7.75
C ALA A 156 -3.42 10.84 -8.70
N PHE A 157 -2.52 10.64 -9.65
CA PHE A 157 -2.04 11.71 -10.54
C PHE A 157 -2.09 11.31 -12.00
N GLN A 158 -2.55 12.23 -12.86
CA GLN A 158 -2.50 12.06 -14.31
C GLN A 158 -1.07 11.81 -14.80
N GLY A 159 -0.10 12.63 -14.40
CA GLY A 159 1.32 12.45 -14.57
C GLY A 159 1.82 12.32 -16.03
N TYR A 160 3.07 11.85 -16.16
CA TYR A 160 3.78 11.71 -17.42
C TYR A 160 4.38 10.32 -17.55
N ASP A 161 4.22 9.71 -18.73
CA ASP A 161 4.83 8.45 -19.11
C ASP A 161 5.80 8.65 -20.28
N TYR A 162 6.76 7.73 -20.43
CA TYR A 162 7.56 7.66 -21.66
C TYR A 162 6.75 7.00 -22.77
N LYS A 163 6.56 7.73 -23.87
CA LYS A 163 6.00 7.23 -25.14
C LYS A 163 6.99 7.57 -26.25
N ASN A 164 7.50 6.55 -26.96
CA ASN A 164 8.52 6.73 -28.01
C ASN A 164 9.71 7.57 -27.52
N ASP A 165 10.29 7.21 -26.38
CA ASP A 165 11.40 7.90 -25.69
C ASP A 165 11.17 9.37 -25.34
N ARG A 166 9.92 9.83 -25.31
CA ARG A 166 9.55 11.17 -24.89
C ARG A 166 8.62 11.15 -23.69
N LEU A 167 8.87 12.05 -22.75
CA LEU A 167 7.95 12.29 -21.64
C LEU A 167 6.67 12.95 -22.16
N THR A 168 5.59 12.18 -22.14
CA THR A 168 4.27 12.61 -22.62
C THR A 168 3.29 12.61 -21.45
N ARG A 169 2.56 13.68 -21.27
CA ARG A 169 1.50 13.76 -20.27
C ARG A 169 0.38 12.82 -20.70
N ARG A 170 -0.09 11.96 -19.77
CA ARG A 170 -1.28 11.14 -20.02
C ARG A 170 -2.49 12.03 -20.28
N SER A 171 -3.35 11.65 -21.21
CA SER A 171 -4.68 12.22 -21.30
C SER A 171 -5.51 11.87 -20.05
N GLU A 172 -6.60 12.56 -19.84
CA GLU A 172 -7.50 12.26 -18.73
C GLU A 172 -8.12 10.85 -18.89
N ALA A 173 -8.49 10.49 -20.10
CA ALA A 173 -9.01 9.16 -20.43
C ALA A 173 -8.01 8.06 -20.11
N GLU A 174 -6.75 8.18 -20.53
CA GLU A 174 -5.69 7.20 -20.19
C GLU A 174 -5.47 7.05 -18.68
N TRP A 175 -5.65 8.12 -17.93
CA TRP A 175 -5.55 8.07 -16.49
C TRP A 175 -6.75 7.38 -15.86
N GLU A 176 -7.98 7.71 -16.27
CA GLU A 176 -9.20 7.04 -15.81
C GLU A 176 -9.21 5.55 -16.15
N ASP A 177 -8.81 5.20 -17.36
CA ASP A 177 -8.73 3.80 -17.81
C ASP A 177 -7.72 3.01 -16.97
N TYR A 178 -6.58 3.64 -16.61
CA TYR A 178 -5.61 3.01 -15.71
C TYR A 178 -6.19 2.78 -14.31
N ILE A 179 -6.94 3.73 -13.74
CA ILE A 179 -7.59 3.56 -12.43
C ILE A 179 -8.59 2.40 -12.50
N LYS A 180 -9.44 2.38 -13.52
CA LYS A 180 -10.43 1.31 -13.73
C LYS A 180 -9.76 -0.06 -13.89
N TYR A 181 -8.69 -0.12 -14.68
CA TYR A 181 -7.94 -1.35 -14.92
C TYR A 181 -7.31 -1.90 -13.62
N ASP A 182 -6.55 -1.09 -12.87
CA ASP A 182 -5.95 -1.50 -11.60
C ASP A 182 -7.02 -1.95 -10.60
N THR A 183 -8.12 -1.20 -10.51
CA THR A 183 -9.23 -1.49 -9.59
C THR A 183 -9.95 -2.78 -9.96
N GLN A 184 -10.22 -3.03 -11.25
CA GLN A 184 -10.85 -4.27 -11.71
C GLN A 184 -9.98 -5.49 -11.38
N LEU A 185 -8.67 -5.38 -11.57
CA LEU A 185 -7.74 -6.44 -11.18
C LEU A 185 -7.78 -6.73 -9.68
N CYS A 186 -7.93 -5.69 -8.83
CA CYS A 186 -8.10 -5.88 -7.39
C CYS A 186 -9.37 -6.67 -7.08
N VAL A 187 -10.51 -6.25 -7.66
CA VAL A 187 -11.82 -6.88 -7.41
C VAL A 187 -11.78 -8.34 -7.85
N SER A 188 -11.34 -8.58 -9.10
CA SER A 188 -11.23 -9.96 -9.63
C SER A 188 -10.30 -10.82 -8.76
N TRP A 189 -9.15 -10.27 -8.33
CA TRP A 189 -8.24 -11.01 -7.46
C TRP A 189 -8.89 -11.40 -6.13
N MET A 190 -9.65 -10.49 -5.51
CA MET A 190 -10.37 -10.77 -4.26
C MET A 190 -11.41 -11.87 -4.45
N GLU A 191 -12.21 -11.80 -5.50
CA GLU A 191 -13.22 -12.81 -5.84
C GLU A 191 -12.60 -14.18 -6.12
N ASP A 192 -11.59 -14.23 -6.98
CA ASP A 192 -10.95 -15.47 -7.43
C ASP A 192 -10.17 -16.19 -6.32
N ASN A 193 -9.56 -15.44 -5.41
CA ASN A 193 -8.64 -16.00 -4.42
C ASN A 193 -9.22 -16.09 -2.99
N LEU A 194 -10.18 -15.20 -2.65
CA LEU A 194 -10.77 -15.16 -1.31
C LEU A 194 -12.28 -15.45 -1.30
N GLY A 195 -12.94 -15.45 -2.47
CA GLY A 195 -14.37 -15.73 -2.61
C GLY A 195 -15.30 -14.61 -2.14
N PHE A 196 -14.76 -13.41 -1.89
CA PHE A 196 -15.54 -12.22 -1.51
C PHE A 196 -14.91 -10.94 -2.04
N THR A 197 -15.71 -9.86 -2.07
CA THR A 197 -15.24 -8.50 -2.29
C THR A 197 -15.17 -7.72 -0.99
N THR A 198 -14.48 -6.58 -1.00
CA THR A 198 -14.36 -5.68 0.15
C THR A 198 -14.78 -4.25 -0.20
N ASP A 199 -15.31 -3.54 0.76
CA ASP A 199 -15.62 -2.10 0.66
C ASP A 199 -14.48 -1.18 1.14
N LEU A 200 -13.32 -1.77 1.54
CA LEU A 200 -12.18 -1.08 2.15
C LEU A 200 -11.07 -0.84 1.12
N TYR A 201 -10.67 0.41 0.97
CA TYR A 201 -9.56 0.80 0.10
C TYR A 201 -8.57 1.72 0.82
N CYS A 202 -7.30 1.36 0.81
CA CYS A 202 -6.20 2.19 1.28
C CYS A 202 -5.41 2.74 0.09
N PHE A 203 -5.14 4.04 0.10
CA PHE A 203 -4.45 4.69 -1.02
C PHE A 203 -2.94 4.46 -0.96
N PRO A 204 -2.33 3.91 -2.05
CA PRO A 204 -0.88 3.84 -2.19
C PRO A 204 -0.23 5.21 -1.99
N PHE A 205 0.91 5.24 -1.30
CA PHE A 205 1.64 6.46 -0.94
C PHE A 205 0.82 7.48 -0.14
N ASN A 206 -0.33 7.08 0.40
CA ASN A 206 -1.31 7.96 1.06
C ASN A 206 -1.81 9.11 0.15
N GLU A 207 -1.79 8.91 -1.16
CA GLU A 207 -2.13 9.91 -2.18
C GLU A 207 -3.49 9.60 -2.82
N HIS A 208 -4.39 10.59 -2.78
CA HIS A 208 -5.74 10.47 -3.31
C HIS A 208 -6.26 11.80 -3.84
N ASN A 209 -7.35 11.76 -4.60
CA ASN A 209 -8.14 12.90 -5.04
C ASN A 209 -9.60 12.46 -5.28
N GLU A 210 -10.49 13.42 -5.52
CA GLU A 210 -11.92 13.18 -5.69
C GLU A 210 -12.24 12.31 -6.91
N LYS A 211 -11.51 12.46 -8.02
CA LYS A 211 -11.69 11.63 -9.22
C LYS A 211 -11.40 10.16 -8.94
N LEU A 212 -10.26 9.85 -8.30
CA LEU A 212 -9.91 8.49 -7.90
C LEU A 212 -10.99 7.90 -6.99
N ILE A 213 -11.42 8.63 -5.96
CA ILE A 213 -12.47 8.19 -5.04
C ILE A 213 -13.78 7.92 -5.79
N SER A 214 -14.18 8.82 -6.71
CA SER A 214 -15.40 8.66 -7.51
C SER A 214 -15.37 7.37 -8.34
N ILE A 215 -14.25 7.07 -8.98
CA ILE A 215 -14.10 5.84 -9.78
C ILE A 215 -14.13 4.61 -8.85
N LEU A 216 -13.39 4.62 -7.74
CA LEU A 216 -13.37 3.50 -6.79
C LEU A 216 -14.77 3.15 -6.25
N ARG A 217 -15.63 4.15 -6.05
CA ARG A 217 -17.03 3.94 -5.64
C ARG A 217 -17.83 3.15 -6.64
N THR A 218 -17.57 3.31 -7.94
CA THR A 218 -18.26 2.53 -8.98
C THR A 218 -17.92 1.03 -8.92
N PHE A 219 -16.81 0.68 -8.24
CA PHE A 219 -16.40 -0.70 -7.96
C PHE A 219 -16.84 -1.22 -6.58
N GLY A 220 -17.62 -0.43 -5.82
CA GLY A 220 -18.19 -0.85 -4.54
C GLY A 220 -17.37 -0.44 -3.31
N PHE A 221 -16.23 0.24 -3.46
CA PHE A 221 -15.47 0.75 -2.33
C PHE A 221 -16.19 1.91 -1.63
N LYS A 222 -16.26 1.89 -0.28
CA LYS A 222 -17.01 2.85 0.53
C LYS A 222 -16.18 3.47 1.64
N GLN A 223 -15.15 2.78 2.12
CA GLN A 223 -14.30 3.22 3.22
C GLN A 223 -12.87 3.41 2.71
N PHE A 224 -12.39 4.63 2.82
CA PHE A 224 -11.09 5.04 2.29
C PHE A 224 -10.12 5.38 3.41
N PHE A 225 -8.82 5.06 3.22
CA PHE A 225 -7.77 5.23 4.23
C PHE A 225 -6.52 5.87 3.63
N ALA A 226 -5.95 6.83 4.38
CA ALA A 226 -4.68 7.49 4.09
C ALA A 226 -4.03 8.00 5.39
N ALA A 227 -2.75 8.44 5.35
CA ALA A 227 -2.09 9.04 6.51
C ALA A 227 -2.74 10.36 6.96
N ARG A 228 -3.38 11.08 6.05
CA ARG A 228 -4.10 12.31 6.37
C ARG A 228 -5.53 12.22 5.83
N PRO A 229 -6.52 12.69 6.60
CA PRO A 229 -7.85 12.81 6.05
C PRO A 229 -7.80 13.77 4.85
N GLY A 230 -8.58 13.49 3.83
CA GLY A 230 -8.78 14.41 2.73
C GLY A 230 -9.52 15.68 3.19
N LYS A 231 -9.72 16.61 2.26
CA LYS A 231 -10.60 17.76 2.48
C LYS A 231 -12.05 17.32 2.73
N SER A 232 -12.44 16.16 2.21
CA SER A 232 -13.71 15.50 2.51
C SER A 232 -13.57 14.62 3.75
N SER A 233 -14.61 14.58 4.60
CA SER A 233 -14.71 13.72 5.80
C SER A 233 -14.72 12.20 5.47
N GLU A 234 -14.59 11.83 4.22
CA GLU A 234 -14.76 10.46 3.71
C GLU A 234 -13.51 9.59 3.80
N VAL A 235 -12.32 10.20 3.96
CA VAL A 235 -11.05 9.49 4.08
C VAL A 235 -10.64 9.42 5.55
N ASN A 236 -10.54 8.21 6.05
CA ASN A 236 -10.06 7.96 7.40
C ASN A 236 -8.55 8.28 7.50
N GLY A 237 -8.20 9.27 8.32
CA GLY A 237 -6.81 9.58 8.64
C GLY A 237 -6.21 8.55 9.57
N ARG A 238 -4.91 8.27 9.40
CA ARG A 238 -4.18 7.27 10.18
C ARG A 238 -2.87 7.87 10.71
N ILE A 239 -2.48 7.46 11.89
CA ILE A 239 -1.19 7.80 12.51
C ILE A 239 -0.17 6.76 12.05
N ASP A 240 0.99 7.20 11.56
CA ASP A 240 2.10 6.30 11.28
C ASP A 240 2.69 5.80 12.60
N VAL A 241 2.78 4.50 12.79
CA VAL A 241 3.31 3.88 14.02
C VAL A 241 4.77 4.28 14.27
N ASP A 242 5.55 4.51 13.23
CA ASP A 242 6.93 4.95 13.36
C ASP A 242 7.08 6.30 14.09
N ASN A 243 6.04 7.14 14.07
CA ASN A 243 6.03 8.40 14.83
C ASN A 243 5.78 8.22 16.35
N LEU A 244 5.51 7.00 16.80
CA LEU A 244 5.28 6.67 18.22
C LEU A 244 6.47 5.95 18.85
N VAL A 245 7.45 5.56 18.03
CA VAL A 245 8.63 4.79 18.44
C VAL A 245 9.85 5.60 18.07
N ASP A 246 10.27 6.51 18.95
CA ASP A 246 11.54 7.26 18.85
C ASP A 246 12.49 6.89 19.97
#